data_6160118c96d00ffe4337e7a550519979
#
_entry.id   6160118c96d00ffe4337e7a550519979
#
_cell.length_a   1.000
_cell.length_b   1.000
_cell.length_c   1.000
_cell.angle_alpha   90.00
_cell.angle_beta   90.00
_cell.angle_gamma   90.00
#
_symmetry.space_group_name_H-M   'P 1'
#
loop_
_entity.id
_entity.type
_entity.pdbx_description
1 polymer ?
#
loop_
_entity_poly.entity_id
_entity_poly.type
_entity_poly.pdbx_seq_one_letter_code
_entity_poly.pdbx_strand_id
1 'polypeptide(L)'
;MNPDALLAELDDDQRRAVTCAPSATIVHAGAGSGKTRVLTHRIAWRIAQGTADPSRVLAITFTREAASEMRRRLRSLGVTRHDRADDTDQPTIGTFHSVALALLRRRAADTSAQLPSVVGNRTSLLDQALGENKLGRRSGAVLAEIDWAHARMVSPERYEAEASRAQRKPAIALEQIAVAYRAYEKIKQQRGVVDLDDLISLATRAINDRVDFAAATRFRFRHFFVDEAQDMNPLQFSFLEALRGNRSDVFIVGDPMQAIYGWNGADPAVFARLPDVFGQPTVLALPNNYRCTPQVLEVATHVASGTTLNVRSRRASGVPVEYVEVDDEYEEIDVVRRLAEQHVRIGFDPSFAVLARTNVQLEPIERSLTNCGVPVASRRASAMRTNAIDEVAECRTRHDLTVWAADVIVESTDGDERIVAEQVRAFLRSSSTGVVDGRSAAVFLRASTASPEQYGVELLTFHGAKGREFSHVVIVGAERGLMPHSSAATPEQLDEESRLAYVACTRAADHLTVVRARRRKGRLTTASPYFVSLPDAVERRGATATPTERPRRTAPPHPLVLAERDLRRRLNDVRDGIARTNFTMPEAILSDEEISRIVKDRPRTLEALATILGPLTANRLGAAILRETHESTE
;
A
#
# COMPACT_ATOMS: atom_id res chain seq x y z
N MET A 1 -13.06 -11.40 -29.89
CA MET A 1 -12.69 -12.12 -28.65
C MET A 1 -13.35 -13.49 -28.70
N ASN A 2 -12.61 -14.60 -28.51
CA ASN A 2 -13.20 -15.94 -28.45
C ASN A 2 -13.57 -16.25 -26.98
N PRO A 3 -14.86 -16.46 -26.64
CA PRO A 3 -15.29 -16.75 -25.28
C PRO A 3 -14.66 -18.02 -24.69
N ASP A 4 -14.45 -19.05 -25.49
CA ASP A 4 -13.89 -20.32 -25.00
C ASP A 4 -12.41 -20.19 -24.65
N ALA A 5 -11.66 -19.37 -25.38
CA ALA A 5 -10.26 -19.08 -25.07
C ALA A 5 -10.10 -18.37 -23.72
N LEU A 6 -11.08 -17.55 -23.31
CA LEU A 6 -11.08 -16.89 -22.01
C LEU A 6 -11.29 -17.85 -20.84
N LEU A 7 -11.79 -19.04 -21.08
CA LEU A 7 -12.06 -20.07 -20.07
C LEU A 7 -10.95 -21.12 -19.96
N ALA A 8 -10.06 -21.21 -20.97
CA ALA A 8 -9.12 -22.33 -21.11
C ALA A 8 -8.14 -22.47 -19.92
N GLU A 9 -7.71 -21.35 -19.36
CA GLU A 9 -6.75 -21.33 -18.26
C GLU A 9 -7.39 -21.26 -16.85
N LEU A 10 -8.71 -21.33 -16.74
CA LEU A 10 -9.44 -21.27 -15.48
C LEU A 10 -9.70 -22.68 -14.94
N ASP A 11 -9.58 -22.84 -13.64
CA ASP A 11 -10.06 -24.06 -12.98
C ASP A 11 -11.62 -24.13 -12.97
N ASP A 12 -12.17 -25.25 -12.53
CA ASP A 12 -13.61 -25.48 -12.58
C ASP A 12 -14.40 -24.52 -11.68
N ASP A 13 -13.85 -24.13 -10.51
CA ASP A 13 -14.49 -23.18 -9.61
C ASP A 13 -14.43 -21.75 -10.18
N GLN A 14 -13.28 -21.36 -10.73
CA GLN A 14 -13.11 -20.11 -11.43
C GLN A 14 -14.01 -20.03 -12.67
N ARG A 15 -14.07 -21.12 -13.45
CA ARG A 15 -14.93 -21.19 -14.65
C ARG A 15 -16.40 -21.06 -14.27
N ARG A 16 -16.86 -21.75 -13.22
CA ARG A 16 -18.24 -21.59 -12.71
C ARG A 16 -18.53 -20.13 -12.32
N ALA A 17 -17.60 -19.47 -11.65
CA ALA A 17 -17.77 -18.07 -11.26
C ALA A 17 -17.80 -17.11 -12.46
N VAL A 18 -17.01 -17.39 -13.51
CA VAL A 18 -16.99 -16.59 -14.75
C VAL A 18 -18.27 -16.79 -15.56
N THR A 19 -18.82 -18.00 -15.62
CA THR A 19 -19.94 -18.35 -16.52
C THR A 19 -21.31 -18.36 -15.84
N CYS A 20 -21.42 -18.14 -14.53
CA CYS A 20 -22.71 -18.11 -13.84
C CYS A 20 -23.66 -17.06 -14.42
N ALA A 21 -24.98 -17.26 -14.23
CA ALA A 21 -26.01 -16.36 -14.73
C ALA A 21 -25.78 -14.89 -14.30
N PRO A 22 -26.25 -13.90 -15.09
CA PRO A 22 -26.16 -12.48 -14.74
C PRO A 22 -27.18 -12.11 -13.66
N SER A 23 -26.89 -12.52 -12.42
CA SER A 23 -27.68 -12.24 -11.22
C SER A 23 -26.75 -11.77 -10.10
N ALA A 24 -27.31 -11.36 -8.97
CA ALA A 24 -26.50 -11.09 -7.80
C ALA A 24 -25.64 -12.30 -7.43
N THR A 25 -24.34 -12.14 -7.51
CA THR A 25 -23.36 -13.20 -7.25
C THR A 25 -22.32 -12.71 -6.26
N ILE A 26 -22.11 -13.46 -5.22
CA ILE A 26 -21.08 -13.22 -4.20
C ILE A 26 -20.04 -14.33 -4.30
N VAL A 27 -18.78 -13.98 -4.47
CA VAL A 27 -17.68 -14.92 -4.57
C VAL A 27 -16.76 -14.77 -3.35
N HIS A 28 -16.76 -15.79 -2.51
CA HIS A 28 -15.78 -15.92 -1.43
C HIS A 28 -14.48 -16.48 -1.99
N ALA A 29 -13.44 -15.69 -1.96
CA ALA A 29 -12.20 -16.01 -2.65
C ALA A 29 -10.99 -15.79 -1.73
N GLY A 30 -10.36 -16.86 -1.27
CA GLY A 30 -9.20 -16.82 -0.38
C GLY A 30 -7.98 -16.11 -0.98
N ALA A 31 -6.95 -15.89 -0.16
CA ALA A 31 -5.67 -15.37 -0.64
C ALA A 31 -5.13 -16.25 -1.79
N GLY A 32 -4.58 -15.64 -2.83
CA GLY A 32 -3.98 -16.37 -3.94
C GLY A 32 -4.94 -17.19 -4.82
N SER A 33 -6.26 -17.03 -4.67
CA SER A 33 -7.27 -17.78 -5.45
C SER A 33 -7.55 -17.20 -6.85
N GLY A 34 -6.96 -16.05 -7.18
CA GLY A 34 -7.19 -15.37 -8.45
C GLY A 34 -8.46 -14.52 -8.49
N LYS A 35 -8.85 -13.89 -7.37
CA LYS A 35 -9.99 -12.96 -7.27
C LYS A 35 -10.13 -12.03 -8.47
N THR A 36 -9.14 -11.18 -8.67
CA THR A 36 -9.12 -10.18 -9.75
C THR A 36 -9.08 -10.83 -11.13
N ARG A 37 -8.45 -12.03 -11.27
CA ARG A 37 -8.46 -12.82 -12.50
C ARG A 37 -9.89 -13.25 -12.85
N VAL A 38 -10.60 -13.84 -11.92
CA VAL A 38 -12.00 -14.26 -12.12
C VAL A 38 -12.88 -13.08 -12.49
N LEU A 39 -12.75 -11.95 -11.79
CA LEU A 39 -13.53 -10.75 -12.05
C LEU A 39 -13.26 -10.20 -13.45
N THR A 40 -12.00 -10.09 -13.87
CA THR A 40 -11.64 -9.58 -15.21
C THR A 40 -12.04 -10.54 -16.32
N HIS A 41 -11.88 -11.86 -16.11
CA HIS A 41 -12.33 -12.87 -17.09
C HIS A 41 -13.85 -12.86 -17.22
N ARG A 42 -14.60 -12.69 -16.14
CA ARG A 42 -16.06 -12.58 -16.20
C ARG A 42 -16.51 -11.36 -17.00
N ILE A 43 -15.90 -10.20 -16.77
CA ILE A 43 -16.19 -9.00 -17.57
C ILE A 43 -15.90 -9.27 -19.05
N ALA A 44 -14.72 -9.78 -19.37
CA ALA A 44 -14.30 -10.08 -20.74
C ALA A 44 -15.20 -11.13 -21.41
N TRP A 45 -15.51 -12.21 -20.70
CA TRP A 45 -16.37 -13.30 -21.20
C TRP A 45 -17.78 -12.80 -21.48
N ARG A 46 -18.39 -12.03 -20.60
CA ARG A 46 -19.74 -11.49 -20.78
C ARG A 46 -19.81 -10.52 -21.97
N ILE A 47 -18.78 -9.70 -22.15
CA ILE A 47 -18.67 -8.80 -23.32
C ILE A 47 -18.52 -9.62 -24.60
N ALA A 48 -17.67 -10.66 -24.58
CA ALA A 48 -17.48 -11.56 -25.74
C ALA A 48 -18.75 -12.34 -26.12
N GLN A 49 -19.56 -12.72 -25.12
CA GLN A 49 -20.86 -13.35 -25.31
C GLN A 49 -22.00 -12.38 -25.71
N GLY A 50 -21.74 -11.07 -25.73
CA GLY A 50 -22.77 -10.05 -25.98
C GLY A 50 -23.81 -9.90 -24.85
N THR A 51 -23.55 -10.47 -23.66
CA THR A 51 -24.42 -10.38 -22.47
C THR A 51 -24.16 -9.17 -21.61
N ALA A 52 -23.07 -8.45 -21.86
CA ALA A 52 -22.77 -7.16 -21.23
C ALA A 52 -22.28 -6.17 -22.29
N ASP A 53 -22.89 -4.98 -22.31
CA ASP A 53 -22.42 -3.84 -23.07
C ASP A 53 -21.24 -3.21 -22.32
N PRO A 54 -20.03 -3.14 -22.91
CA PRO A 54 -18.86 -2.60 -22.23
C PRO A 54 -19.08 -1.17 -21.71
N SER A 55 -19.79 -0.31 -22.43
CA SER A 55 -20.11 1.07 -22.01
C SER A 55 -20.98 1.15 -20.76
N ARG A 56 -21.63 0.05 -20.39
CA ARG A 56 -22.55 -0.06 -19.24
C ARG A 56 -21.97 -0.87 -18.08
N VAL A 57 -20.71 -1.29 -18.18
CA VAL A 57 -19.98 -1.96 -17.10
C VAL A 57 -19.40 -0.92 -16.16
N LEU A 58 -19.62 -1.12 -14.86
CA LEU A 58 -18.93 -0.42 -13.78
C LEU A 58 -18.17 -1.43 -12.92
N ALA A 59 -16.85 -1.32 -12.90
CA ALA A 59 -15.97 -2.12 -12.05
C ALA A 59 -15.33 -1.22 -10.98
N ILE A 60 -15.55 -1.56 -9.72
CA ILE A 60 -15.10 -0.77 -8.57
C ILE A 60 -14.08 -1.58 -7.77
N THR A 61 -13.00 -0.94 -7.38
CA THR A 61 -11.99 -1.45 -6.47
C THR A 61 -11.59 -0.40 -5.43
N PHE A 62 -10.69 -0.74 -4.50
CA PHE A 62 -10.38 0.13 -3.36
C PHE A 62 -9.18 1.03 -3.59
N THR A 63 -8.24 0.62 -4.45
CA THR A 63 -7.03 1.41 -4.70
C THR A 63 -6.90 1.74 -6.18
N ARG A 64 -6.15 2.79 -6.48
CA ARG A 64 -5.90 3.22 -7.85
C ARG A 64 -5.04 2.20 -8.60
N GLU A 65 -4.09 1.59 -7.89
CA GLU A 65 -3.22 0.54 -8.43
C GLU A 65 -4.05 -0.68 -8.85
N ALA A 66 -5.02 -1.11 -8.02
CA ALA A 66 -5.91 -2.21 -8.35
C ALA A 66 -6.80 -1.87 -9.56
N ALA A 67 -7.27 -0.62 -9.66
CA ALA A 67 -8.01 -0.15 -10.83
C ALA A 67 -7.14 -0.15 -12.10
N SER A 68 -5.91 0.30 -11.99
CA SER A 68 -4.93 0.32 -13.09
C SER A 68 -4.57 -1.11 -13.55
N GLU A 69 -4.32 -2.01 -12.59
CA GLU A 69 -4.08 -3.42 -12.87
C GLU A 69 -5.29 -4.08 -13.57
N MET A 70 -6.49 -3.78 -13.11
CA MET A 70 -7.72 -4.30 -13.71
C MET A 70 -7.87 -3.82 -15.16
N ARG A 71 -7.60 -2.53 -15.45
CA ARG A 71 -7.60 -1.98 -16.82
C ARG A 71 -6.57 -2.68 -17.68
N ARG A 72 -5.34 -2.89 -17.19
CA ARG A 72 -4.27 -3.58 -17.91
C ARG A 72 -4.67 -5.01 -18.26
N ARG A 73 -5.23 -5.76 -17.31
CA ARG A 73 -5.72 -7.13 -17.53
C ARG A 73 -6.87 -7.19 -18.54
N LEU A 74 -7.85 -6.31 -18.44
CA LEU A 74 -8.96 -6.27 -19.41
C LEU A 74 -8.46 -5.92 -20.82
N ARG A 75 -7.43 -5.10 -20.90
CA ARG A 75 -6.75 -4.77 -22.18
C ARG A 75 -6.05 -6.00 -22.75
N SER A 76 -5.29 -6.74 -21.94
CA SER A 76 -4.63 -7.98 -22.40
C SER A 76 -5.62 -9.05 -22.83
N LEU A 77 -6.83 -9.07 -22.23
CA LEU A 77 -7.93 -9.94 -22.64
C LEU A 77 -8.69 -9.43 -23.88
N GLY A 78 -8.31 -8.29 -24.44
CA GLY A 78 -8.89 -7.73 -25.68
C GLY A 78 -10.21 -6.98 -25.50
N VAL A 79 -10.61 -6.64 -24.27
CA VAL A 79 -11.85 -5.89 -24.00
C VAL A 79 -11.78 -4.47 -24.53
N THR A 80 -10.60 -3.83 -24.44
CA THR A 80 -10.37 -2.47 -24.91
C THR A 80 -9.43 -2.49 -26.10
N ARG A 81 -9.85 -1.88 -27.23
CA ARG A 81 -9.02 -1.75 -28.43
C ARG A 81 -8.41 -0.36 -28.52
N HIS A 82 -7.13 -0.29 -28.85
CA HIS A 82 -6.40 0.98 -29.04
C HIS A 82 -6.91 1.84 -30.22
N ASP A 83 -7.69 1.25 -31.14
CA ASP A 83 -7.99 1.85 -32.43
C ASP A 83 -9.30 2.66 -32.48
N ARG A 84 -10.08 2.71 -31.41
CA ARG A 84 -11.34 3.47 -31.37
C ARG A 84 -11.16 4.76 -30.59
N ALA A 85 -11.36 5.88 -31.28
CA ALA A 85 -11.27 7.24 -30.74
C ALA A 85 -12.38 7.60 -29.73
N ASP A 86 -13.42 6.76 -29.59
CA ASP A 86 -14.54 6.99 -28.68
C ASP A 86 -14.39 6.19 -27.38
N ASP A 87 -14.06 6.90 -26.32
CA ASP A 87 -13.93 6.38 -24.93
C ASP A 87 -15.29 5.95 -24.34
N THR A 88 -16.39 6.24 -25.05
CA THR A 88 -17.76 5.93 -24.60
C THR A 88 -18.09 4.45 -24.58
N ASP A 89 -17.35 3.62 -25.34
CA ASP A 89 -17.59 2.18 -25.51
C ASP A 89 -16.75 1.28 -24.59
N GLN A 90 -16.15 1.82 -23.53
CA GLN A 90 -15.27 1.08 -22.64
C GLN A 90 -15.87 0.92 -21.23
N PRO A 91 -15.50 -0.17 -20.50
CA PRO A 91 -15.86 -0.31 -19.09
C PRO A 91 -15.35 0.85 -18.25
N THR A 92 -16.20 1.39 -17.38
CA THR A 92 -15.79 2.33 -16.35
C THR A 92 -15.13 1.55 -15.21
N ILE A 93 -13.86 1.83 -14.94
CA ILE A 93 -13.08 1.16 -13.88
C ILE A 93 -12.50 2.23 -12.97
N GLY A 94 -12.72 2.14 -11.66
CA GLY A 94 -12.21 3.12 -10.72
C GLY A 94 -12.39 2.73 -9.26
N THR A 95 -11.99 3.65 -8.39
CA THR A 95 -12.28 3.57 -6.95
C THR A 95 -13.67 4.15 -6.65
N PHE A 96 -14.21 3.89 -5.46
CA PHE A 96 -15.45 4.52 -5.03
C PHE A 96 -15.40 6.05 -5.14
N HIS A 97 -14.31 6.67 -4.72
CA HIS A 97 -14.10 8.12 -4.78
C HIS A 97 -14.02 8.64 -6.22
N SER A 98 -13.26 7.97 -7.10
CA SER A 98 -13.14 8.40 -8.49
C SER A 98 -14.47 8.32 -9.26
N VAL A 99 -15.25 7.27 -9.01
CA VAL A 99 -16.59 7.12 -9.59
C VAL A 99 -17.54 8.20 -9.08
N ALA A 100 -17.52 8.48 -7.77
CA ALA A 100 -18.33 9.54 -7.17
C ALA A 100 -17.98 10.92 -7.75
N LEU A 101 -16.68 11.23 -7.85
CA LEU A 101 -16.19 12.48 -8.41
C LEU A 101 -16.58 12.63 -9.90
N ALA A 102 -16.45 11.58 -10.70
CA ALA A 102 -16.83 11.58 -12.11
C ALA A 102 -18.34 11.84 -12.29
N LEU A 103 -19.17 11.24 -11.45
CA LEU A 103 -20.63 11.47 -11.47
C LEU A 103 -20.98 12.90 -11.06
N LEU A 104 -20.34 13.45 -10.04
CA LEU A 104 -20.55 14.83 -9.61
C LEU A 104 -20.09 15.84 -10.67
N ARG A 105 -18.97 15.59 -11.36
CA ARG A 105 -18.50 16.41 -12.48
C ARG A 105 -19.51 16.44 -13.63
N ARG A 106 -20.02 15.25 -13.99
CA ARG A 106 -21.04 15.16 -15.03
C ARG A 106 -22.30 15.95 -14.65
N ARG A 107 -22.78 15.75 -13.41
CA ARG A 107 -23.93 16.49 -12.91
C ARG A 107 -23.70 18.01 -12.95
N ALA A 108 -22.52 18.46 -12.51
CA ALA A 108 -22.16 19.87 -12.53
C ALA A 108 -22.16 20.43 -13.95
N ALA A 109 -21.64 19.68 -14.93
CA ALA A 109 -21.71 20.06 -16.35
C ALA A 109 -23.15 20.13 -16.86
N ASP A 110 -23.99 19.13 -16.53
CA ASP A 110 -25.39 19.08 -16.96
C ASP A 110 -26.25 20.21 -16.34
N THR A 111 -25.89 20.71 -15.15
CA THR A 111 -26.64 21.73 -14.40
C THR A 111 -25.96 23.09 -14.38
N SER A 112 -24.82 23.26 -15.04
CA SER A 112 -23.96 24.46 -14.97
C SER A 112 -23.62 24.89 -13.53
N ALA A 113 -23.63 23.94 -12.59
CA ALA A 113 -23.27 24.17 -11.19
C ALA A 113 -21.75 24.06 -10.99
N GLN A 114 -21.24 24.77 -10.01
CA GLN A 114 -19.85 24.59 -9.60
C GLN A 114 -19.71 23.40 -8.64
N LEU A 115 -18.69 22.57 -8.86
CA LEU A 115 -18.28 21.56 -7.89
C LEU A 115 -17.57 22.23 -6.71
N PRO A 116 -17.85 21.81 -5.48
CA PRO A 116 -17.07 22.26 -4.34
C PRO A 116 -15.61 21.84 -4.49
N SER A 117 -14.69 22.70 -4.07
CA SER A 117 -13.26 22.40 -4.08
C SER A 117 -12.93 21.35 -3.04
N VAL A 118 -12.09 20.37 -3.41
CA VAL A 118 -11.64 19.36 -2.47
C VAL A 118 -10.46 19.90 -1.64
N VAL A 119 -10.49 19.63 -0.34
CA VAL A 119 -9.47 20.09 0.61
C VAL A 119 -8.13 19.43 0.33
N GLY A 120 -7.11 20.23 -0.02
CA GLY A 120 -5.75 19.71 -0.26
C GLY A 120 -4.96 19.41 1.02
N ASN A 121 -5.19 20.16 2.09
CA ASN A 121 -4.51 19.97 3.39
C ASN A 121 -5.52 20.00 4.54
N ARG A 122 -6.01 18.82 4.91
CA ARG A 122 -7.01 18.64 5.97
C ARG A 122 -6.47 19.01 7.35
N THR A 123 -5.18 18.75 7.62
CA THR A 123 -4.55 19.12 8.90
C THR A 123 -4.57 20.63 9.09
N SER A 124 -4.18 21.39 8.06
CA SER A 124 -4.23 22.85 8.11
C SER A 124 -5.66 23.37 8.28
N LEU A 125 -6.65 22.74 7.64
CA LEU A 125 -8.05 23.12 7.78
C LEU A 125 -8.57 22.86 9.19
N LEU A 126 -8.23 21.70 9.78
CA LEU A 126 -8.58 21.37 11.16
C LEU A 126 -7.92 22.33 12.16
N ASP A 127 -6.64 22.64 11.99
CA ASP A 127 -5.92 23.57 12.84
C ASP A 127 -6.53 24.98 12.78
N GLN A 128 -7.00 25.41 11.60
CA GLN A 128 -7.72 26.68 11.45
C GLN A 128 -9.10 26.65 12.11
N ALA A 129 -9.81 25.50 12.02
CA ALA A 129 -11.10 25.34 12.68
C ALA A 129 -11.00 25.45 14.21
N LEU A 130 -9.90 24.98 14.77
CA LEU A 130 -9.64 24.98 16.20
C LEU A 130 -9.02 26.29 16.73
N GLY A 131 -8.52 27.16 15.85
CA GLY A 131 -7.93 28.43 16.21
C GLY A 131 -6.76 28.30 17.21
N GLU A 132 -6.89 28.93 18.40
CA GLU A 132 -5.88 28.84 19.47
C GLU A 132 -5.80 27.45 20.14
N ASN A 133 -6.86 26.64 20.02
CA ASN A 133 -6.95 25.28 20.58
C ASN A 133 -6.32 24.21 19.67
N LYS A 134 -5.29 24.57 18.91
CA LYS A 134 -4.60 23.65 17.99
C LYS A 134 -4.10 22.41 18.70
N LEU A 135 -4.28 21.27 18.09
CA LEU A 135 -3.87 19.96 18.60
C LEU A 135 -2.41 19.61 18.24
N GLY A 136 -1.77 20.40 17.41
CA GLY A 136 -0.40 20.20 16.97
C GLY A 136 -0.21 18.82 16.33
N ARG A 137 0.76 18.03 16.82
CA ARG A 137 1.02 16.67 16.32
C ARG A 137 -0.14 15.68 16.50
N ARG A 138 -1.20 16.05 17.23
CA ARG A 138 -2.39 15.20 17.45
C ARG A 138 -3.47 15.39 16.39
N SER A 139 -3.35 16.40 15.51
CA SER A 139 -4.34 16.66 14.44
C SER A 139 -4.55 15.45 13.55
N GLY A 140 -3.49 14.68 13.24
CA GLY A 140 -3.60 13.43 12.48
C GLY A 140 -4.45 12.36 13.18
N ALA A 141 -4.36 12.24 14.51
CA ALA A 141 -5.18 11.30 15.27
C ALA A 141 -6.66 11.69 15.27
N VAL A 142 -6.95 12.99 15.32
CA VAL A 142 -8.33 13.50 15.20
C VAL A 142 -8.89 13.26 13.81
N LEU A 143 -8.11 13.52 12.76
CA LEU A 143 -8.54 13.26 11.38
C LEU A 143 -8.84 11.77 11.15
N ALA A 144 -8.03 10.87 11.69
CA ALA A 144 -8.31 9.43 11.62
C ALA A 144 -9.63 9.03 12.27
N GLU A 145 -10.03 9.70 13.36
CA GLU A 145 -11.33 9.48 13.99
C GLU A 145 -12.49 10.09 13.20
N ILE A 146 -12.26 11.24 12.55
CA ILE A 146 -13.23 11.85 11.63
C ILE A 146 -13.43 10.94 10.40
N ASP A 147 -12.36 10.37 9.84
CA ASP A 147 -12.43 9.41 8.73
C ASP A 147 -13.23 8.16 9.10
N TRP A 148 -12.99 7.61 10.29
CA TRP A 148 -13.78 6.51 10.81
C TRP A 148 -15.27 6.87 10.95
N ALA A 149 -15.57 8.08 11.43
CA ALA A 149 -16.93 8.55 11.59
C ALA A 149 -17.63 8.76 10.23
N HIS A 150 -16.96 9.38 9.27
CA HIS A 150 -17.47 9.56 7.90
C HIS A 150 -17.75 8.21 7.23
N ALA A 151 -16.78 7.29 7.28
CA ALA A 151 -16.91 5.95 6.70
C ALA A 151 -18.13 5.18 7.25
N ARG A 152 -18.49 5.44 8.50
CA ARG A 152 -19.66 4.85 9.18
C ARG A 152 -20.91 5.74 9.17
N MET A 153 -20.88 6.86 8.47
CA MET A 153 -21.97 7.82 8.38
C MET A 153 -22.41 8.33 9.76
N VAL A 154 -21.47 8.53 10.67
CA VAL A 154 -21.68 9.04 12.02
C VAL A 154 -21.48 10.54 12.03
N SER A 155 -22.52 11.30 12.41
CA SER A 155 -22.42 12.76 12.55
C SER A 155 -21.61 13.18 13.80
N PRO A 156 -21.08 14.42 13.84
CA PRO A 156 -20.37 14.94 15.02
C PRO A 156 -21.14 14.81 16.34
N GLU A 157 -22.49 14.93 16.29
CA GLU A 157 -23.36 14.84 17.48
C GLU A 157 -23.46 13.40 18.00
N ARG A 158 -23.30 12.42 17.13
CA ARG A 158 -23.40 11.00 17.48
C ARG A 158 -22.05 10.35 17.72
N TYR A 159 -20.95 11.06 17.40
CA TYR A 159 -19.60 10.48 17.40
C TYR A 159 -19.23 9.86 18.75
N GLU A 160 -19.43 10.57 19.86
CA GLU A 160 -19.04 10.09 21.19
C GLU A 160 -19.75 8.79 21.58
N ALA A 161 -21.07 8.72 21.32
CA ALA A 161 -21.86 7.53 21.62
C ALA A 161 -21.46 6.33 20.75
N GLU A 162 -21.27 6.55 19.44
CA GLU A 162 -20.92 5.48 18.49
C GLU A 162 -19.46 5.02 18.68
N ALA A 163 -18.53 5.94 18.96
CA ALA A 163 -17.14 5.62 19.26
C ALA A 163 -17.02 4.82 20.57
N SER A 164 -17.80 5.20 21.60
CA SER A 164 -17.88 4.44 22.86
C SER A 164 -18.45 3.04 22.64
N ARG A 165 -19.52 2.90 21.85
CA ARG A 165 -20.11 1.60 21.50
C ARG A 165 -19.12 0.73 20.72
N ALA A 166 -18.34 1.31 19.82
CA ALA A 166 -17.27 0.65 19.08
C ALA A 166 -16.00 0.43 19.91
N GLN A 167 -16.01 0.78 21.20
CA GLN A 167 -14.88 0.66 22.13
C GLN A 167 -13.59 1.30 21.62
N ARG A 168 -13.69 2.40 20.89
CA ARG A 168 -12.53 3.12 20.39
C ARG A 168 -11.78 3.79 21.54
N LYS A 169 -10.44 3.75 21.47
CA LYS A 169 -9.55 4.32 22.49
C LYS A 169 -8.51 5.22 21.84
N PRO A 170 -8.91 6.34 21.22
CA PRO A 170 -7.95 7.28 20.66
C PRO A 170 -7.11 7.93 21.78
N ALA A 171 -5.97 8.51 21.40
CA ALA A 171 -5.09 9.20 22.34
C ALA A 171 -5.66 10.53 22.89
N ILE A 172 -6.83 10.94 22.41
CA ILE A 172 -7.56 12.17 22.76
C ILE A 172 -8.94 11.76 23.24
N ALA A 173 -9.48 12.48 24.24
CA ALA A 173 -10.81 12.21 24.77
C ALA A 173 -11.90 12.33 23.68
N LEU A 174 -12.87 11.42 23.67
CA LEU A 174 -13.92 11.37 22.64
C LEU A 174 -14.71 12.66 22.53
N GLU A 175 -15.00 13.31 23.67
CA GLU A 175 -15.65 14.63 23.71
C GLU A 175 -14.85 15.70 22.95
N GLN A 176 -13.52 15.72 23.15
CA GLN A 176 -12.65 16.68 22.46
C GLN A 176 -12.62 16.43 20.94
N ILE A 177 -12.64 15.16 20.54
CA ILE A 177 -12.73 14.78 19.13
C ILE A 177 -14.08 15.21 18.55
N ALA A 178 -15.20 14.99 19.27
CA ALA A 178 -16.53 15.43 18.84
C ALA A 178 -16.61 16.95 18.62
N VAL A 179 -15.98 17.73 19.51
CA VAL A 179 -15.88 19.19 19.37
C VAL A 179 -15.05 19.56 18.14
N ALA A 180 -13.89 18.93 17.96
CA ALA A 180 -13.00 19.15 16.81
C ALA A 180 -13.67 18.75 15.49
N TYR A 181 -14.38 17.64 15.46
CA TYR A 181 -15.14 17.17 14.31
C TYR A 181 -16.23 18.18 13.91
N ARG A 182 -17.01 18.67 14.88
CA ARG A 182 -18.03 19.71 14.63
C ARG A 182 -17.40 21.01 14.07
N ALA A 183 -16.25 21.42 14.62
CA ALA A 183 -15.53 22.59 14.12
C ALA A 183 -15.02 22.38 12.69
N TYR A 184 -14.51 21.18 12.40
CA TYR A 184 -14.04 20.79 11.08
C TYR A 184 -15.17 20.82 10.03
N GLU A 185 -16.33 20.24 10.33
CA GLU A 185 -17.50 20.28 9.44
C GLU A 185 -17.99 21.72 9.20
N LYS A 186 -18.01 22.53 10.26
CA LYS A 186 -18.42 23.93 10.16
C LYS A 186 -17.51 24.74 9.26
N ILE A 187 -16.18 24.58 9.35
CA ILE A 187 -15.23 25.32 8.49
C ILE A 187 -15.31 24.84 7.05
N LYS A 188 -15.54 23.54 6.78
CA LYS A 188 -15.79 23.02 5.42
C LYS A 188 -16.99 23.73 4.80
N GLN A 189 -18.10 23.79 5.52
CA GLN A 189 -19.32 24.47 5.06
C GLN A 189 -19.10 25.96 4.80
N GLN A 190 -18.44 26.68 5.72
CA GLN A 190 -18.16 28.11 5.59
C GLN A 190 -17.29 28.43 4.37
N ARG A 191 -16.37 27.53 4.01
CA ARG A 191 -15.46 27.71 2.87
C ARG A 191 -16.00 27.14 1.57
N GLY A 192 -17.11 26.43 1.60
CA GLY A 192 -17.64 25.72 0.43
C GLY A 192 -16.69 24.63 -0.10
N VAL A 193 -15.95 23.98 0.81
CA VAL A 193 -15.01 22.91 0.47
C VAL A 193 -15.47 21.56 1.02
N VAL A 194 -14.98 20.48 0.43
CA VAL A 194 -15.33 19.09 0.79
C VAL A 194 -14.06 18.26 0.95
N ASP A 195 -14.13 17.18 1.72
CA ASP A 195 -13.10 16.14 1.72
C ASP A 195 -13.50 14.96 0.81
N LEU A 196 -12.68 13.90 0.79
CA LEU A 196 -12.89 12.77 -0.10
C LEU A 196 -14.19 12.02 0.20
N ASP A 197 -14.51 11.77 1.47
CA ASP A 197 -15.70 11.02 1.86
C ASP A 197 -16.98 11.83 1.59
N ASP A 198 -16.88 13.17 1.63
CA ASP A 198 -17.98 14.03 1.20
C ASP A 198 -18.36 13.80 -0.25
N LEU A 199 -17.40 13.48 -1.14
CA LEU A 199 -17.70 13.21 -2.55
C LEU A 199 -18.65 12.02 -2.68
N ILE A 200 -18.39 10.93 -1.93
CA ILE A 200 -19.28 9.76 -1.92
C ILE A 200 -20.64 10.13 -1.35
N SER A 201 -20.67 10.86 -0.24
CA SER A 201 -21.90 11.32 0.39
C SER A 201 -22.75 12.22 -0.54
N LEU A 202 -22.10 13.15 -1.24
CA LEU A 202 -22.76 14.07 -2.18
C LEU A 202 -23.29 13.33 -3.40
N ALA A 203 -22.52 12.38 -3.96
CA ALA A 203 -22.95 11.57 -5.09
C ALA A 203 -24.14 10.67 -4.71
N THR A 204 -24.09 10.06 -3.53
CA THR A 204 -25.18 9.23 -2.99
C THR A 204 -26.46 10.05 -2.84
N ARG A 205 -26.38 11.22 -2.21
CA ARG A 205 -27.52 12.14 -2.07
C ARG A 205 -28.05 12.59 -3.41
N ALA A 206 -27.16 12.97 -4.34
CA ALA A 206 -27.58 13.40 -5.67
C ALA A 206 -28.38 12.32 -6.42
N ILE A 207 -27.98 11.04 -6.29
CA ILE A 207 -28.72 9.92 -6.88
C ILE A 207 -30.07 9.71 -6.18
N ASN A 208 -30.10 9.81 -4.84
CA ASN A 208 -31.34 9.54 -4.09
C ASN A 208 -32.37 10.65 -4.21
N ASP A 209 -31.94 11.92 -4.28
CA ASP A 209 -32.83 13.09 -4.24
C ASP A 209 -33.31 13.53 -5.65
N ARG A 210 -32.62 13.06 -6.71
CA ARG A 210 -32.92 13.51 -8.10
C ARG A 210 -33.24 12.32 -8.99
N VAL A 211 -34.51 12.18 -9.31
CA VAL A 211 -35.04 11.07 -10.11
C VAL A 211 -34.42 11.02 -11.51
N ASP A 212 -34.26 12.18 -12.15
CA ASP A 212 -33.63 12.34 -13.47
C ASP A 212 -32.15 11.89 -13.46
N PHE A 213 -31.39 12.36 -12.48
CA PHE A 213 -30.00 11.99 -12.33
C PHE A 213 -29.82 10.50 -11.97
N ALA A 214 -30.68 9.95 -11.10
CA ALA A 214 -30.73 8.53 -10.79
C ALA A 214 -31.03 7.69 -12.04
N ALA A 215 -32.02 8.10 -12.84
CA ALA A 215 -32.38 7.41 -14.07
C ALA A 215 -31.22 7.40 -15.07
N ALA A 216 -30.57 8.55 -15.29
CA ALA A 216 -29.42 8.69 -16.19
C ALA A 216 -28.22 7.84 -15.72
N THR A 217 -27.91 7.89 -14.42
CA THR A 217 -26.81 7.10 -13.81
C THR A 217 -27.07 5.61 -13.94
N ARG A 218 -28.28 5.15 -13.61
CA ARG A 218 -28.68 3.74 -13.72
C ARG A 218 -28.86 3.29 -15.17
N PHE A 219 -29.16 4.18 -16.10
CA PHE A 219 -29.13 3.87 -17.53
C PHE A 219 -27.71 3.61 -18.01
N ARG A 220 -26.74 4.42 -17.54
CA ARG A 220 -25.32 4.26 -17.86
C ARG A 220 -24.74 2.97 -17.28
N PHE A 221 -24.99 2.66 -16.02
CA PHE A 221 -24.41 1.49 -15.34
C PHE A 221 -25.45 0.42 -15.14
N ARG A 222 -25.22 -0.74 -15.77
CA ARG A 222 -26.12 -1.91 -15.70
C ARG A 222 -25.48 -3.13 -15.10
N HIS A 223 -24.16 -3.26 -15.25
CA HIS A 223 -23.38 -4.42 -14.86
C HIS A 223 -22.35 -3.97 -13.84
N PHE A 224 -22.49 -4.43 -12.59
CA PHE A 224 -21.68 -4.01 -11.48
C PHE A 224 -20.71 -5.11 -11.09
N PHE A 225 -19.43 -4.73 -10.94
CA PHE A 225 -18.37 -5.62 -10.49
C PHE A 225 -17.63 -4.93 -9.35
N VAL A 226 -17.48 -5.62 -8.21
CA VAL A 226 -16.80 -5.08 -7.02
C VAL A 226 -15.72 -6.04 -6.60
N ASP A 227 -14.47 -5.58 -6.57
CA ASP A 227 -13.33 -6.33 -6.04
C ASP A 227 -13.05 -5.93 -4.60
N GLU A 228 -12.39 -6.80 -3.83
CA GLU A 228 -12.00 -6.59 -2.41
C GLU A 228 -13.15 -6.13 -1.50
N ALA A 229 -14.36 -6.63 -1.73
CA ALA A 229 -15.58 -6.12 -1.10
C ALA A 229 -15.62 -6.26 0.44
N GLN A 230 -14.75 -7.07 1.04
CA GLN A 230 -14.61 -7.18 2.50
C GLN A 230 -14.06 -5.89 3.14
N ASP A 231 -13.50 -4.99 2.34
CA ASP A 231 -12.98 -3.70 2.83
C ASP A 231 -14.01 -2.56 2.75
N MET A 232 -15.21 -2.84 2.23
CA MET A 232 -16.26 -1.84 2.12
C MET A 232 -16.67 -1.31 3.48
N ASN A 233 -16.77 0.03 3.55
CA ASN A 233 -17.39 0.71 4.67
C ASN A 233 -18.88 1.00 4.39
N PRO A 234 -19.69 1.33 5.41
CA PRO A 234 -21.10 1.65 5.25
C PRO A 234 -21.41 2.78 4.26
N LEU A 235 -20.55 3.80 4.16
CA LEU A 235 -20.72 4.90 3.21
C LEU A 235 -20.55 4.43 1.76
N GLN A 236 -19.52 3.64 1.47
CA GLN A 236 -19.28 3.04 0.16
C GLN A 236 -20.39 2.06 -0.23
N PHE A 237 -20.87 1.29 0.75
CA PHE A 237 -22.00 0.39 0.53
C PHE A 237 -23.28 1.15 0.18
N SER A 238 -23.60 2.22 0.91
CA SER A 238 -24.75 3.10 0.62
C SER A 238 -24.67 3.69 -0.79
N PHE A 239 -23.47 4.06 -1.24
CA PHE A 239 -23.25 4.55 -2.60
C PHE A 239 -23.46 3.46 -3.66
N LEU A 240 -22.95 2.24 -3.44
CA LEU A 240 -23.19 1.10 -4.33
C LEU A 240 -24.69 0.80 -4.46
N GLU A 241 -25.42 0.81 -3.34
CA GLU A 241 -26.87 0.63 -3.31
C GLU A 241 -27.61 1.72 -4.10
N ALA A 242 -27.21 3.00 -3.95
CA ALA A 242 -27.79 4.10 -4.72
C ALA A 242 -27.53 3.95 -6.22
N LEU A 243 -26.32 3.54 -6.60
CA LEU A 243 -25.94 3.31 -7.99
C LEU A 243 -26.77 2.20 -8.64
N ARG A 244 -26.83 1.03 -8.00
CA ARG A 244 -27.51 -0.14 -8.57
C ARG A 244 -29.03 0.01 -8.59
N GLY A 245 -29.62 0.68 -7.58
CA GLY A 245 -31.07 0.68 -7.38
C GLY A 245 -31.62 -0.73 -7.24
N ASN A 246 -32.61 -1.08 -8.06
CA ASN A 246 -33.26 -2.40 -8.05
C ASN A 246 -32.60 -3.43 -8.99
N ARG A 247 -31.41 -3.15 -9.51
CA ARG A 247 -30.71 -4.07 -10.42
C ARG A 247 -30.12 -5.24 -9.66
N SER A 248 -30.26 -6.44 -10.22
CA SER A 248 -29.70 -7.68 -9.66
C SER A 248 -28.37 -8.11 -10.30
N ASP A 249 -27.95 -7.47 -11.40
CA ASP A 249 -26.70 -7.84 -12.08
C ASP A 249 -25.48 -7.22 -11.38
N VAL A 250 -25.10 -7.83 -10.27
CA VAL A 250 -24.01 -7.41 -9.39
C VAL A 250 -23.12 -8.62 -9.10
N PHE A 251 -21.83 -8.49 -9.39
CA PHE A 251 -20.82 -9.51 -9.13
C PHE A 251 -19.80 -8.97 -8.12
N ILE A 252 -19.78 -9.55 -6.95
CA ILE A 252 -19.00 -9.09 -5.81
C ILE A 252 -17.99 -10.16 -5.43
N VAL A 253 -16.71 -9.79 -5.35
CA VAL A 253 -15.64 -10.70 -4.93
C VAL A 253 -15.00 -10.16 -3.66
N GLY A 254 -14.77 -11.03 -2.70
CA GLY A 254 -14.13 -10.65 -1.45
C GLY A 254 -13.55 -11.83 -0.68
N ASP A 255 -12.64 -11.51 0.24
CA ASP A 255 -12.05 -12.46 1.16
C ASP A 255 -12.28 -11.99 2.61
N PRO A 256 -13.22 -12.55 3.35
CA PRO A 256 -13.46 -12.18 4.75
C PRO A 256 -12.21 -12.25 5.62
N MET A 257 -11.26 -13.15 5.28
CA MET A 257 -10.00 -13.31 6.01
C MET A 257 -8.98 -12.21 5.70
N GLN A 258 -9.24 -11.36 4.72
CA GLN A 258 -8.41 -10.20 4.40
C GLN A 258 -9.07 -8.86 4.81
N ALA A 259 -10.15 -8.90 5.60
CA ALA A 259 -10.78 -7.70 6.17
C ALA A 259 -9.94 -7.15 7.33
N ILE A 260 -9.05 -6.20 7.05
CA ILE A 260 -8.05 -5.66 8.00
C ILE A 260 -8.07 -4.13 8.12
N TYR A 261 -9.12 -3.47 7.64
CA TYR A 261 -9.24 -2.00 7.66
C TYR A 261 -10.36 -1.50 8.58
N GLY A 262 -10.75 -2.31 9.59
CA GLY A 262 -11.76 -1.93 10.59
C GLY A 262 -11.38 -0.64 11.35
N TRP A 263 -10.11 -0.43 11.61
CA TRP A 263 -9.58 0.79 12.22
C TRP A 263 -9.87 2.05 11.38
N ASN A 264 -10.00 1.93 10.05
CA ASN A 264 -10.30 3.02 9.09
C ASN A 264 -11.79 3.05 8.70
N GLY A 265 -12.66 2.36 9.43
CA GLY A 265 -14.10 2.41 9.22
C GLY A 265 -14.67 1.33 8.30
N ALA A 266 -13.86 0.47 7.69
CA ALA A 266 -14.36 -0.73 7.03
C ALA A 266 -15.18 -1.57 8.01
N ASP A 267 -16.23 -2.21 7.51
CA ASP A 267 -17.12 -3.02 8.34
C ASP A 267 -17.31 -4.42 7.74
N PRO A 268 -16.62 -5.44 8.29
CA PRO A 268 -16.79 -6.82 7.82
C PRO A 268 -18.25 -7.30 7.82
N ALA A 269 -19.09 -6.71 8.68
CA ALA A 269 -20.51 -7.00 8.71
C ALA A 269 -21.24 -6.55 7.43
N VAL A 270 -20.72 -5.58 6.70
CA VAL A 270 -21.28 -5.20 5.38
C VAL A 270 -21.19 -6.40 4.42
N PHE A 271 -20.00 -7.00 4.29
CA PHE A 271 -19.81 -8.15 3.42
C PHE A 271 -20.64 -9.36 3.87
N ALA A 272 -20.70 -9.63 5.16
CA ALA A 272 -21.48 -10.73 5.73
C ALA A 272 -22.99 -10.59 5.47
N ARG A 273 -23.52 -9.35 5.40
CA ARG A 273 -24.95 -9.08 5.16
C ARG A 273 -25.34 -9.00 3.68
N LEU A 274 -24.38 -9.06 2.75
CA LEU A 274 -24.71 -9.00 1.31
C LEU A 274 -25.74 -10.03 0.86
N PRO A 275 -25.74 -11.30 1.36
CA PRO A 275 -26.77 -12.27 1.01
C PRO A 275 -28.19 -11.80 1.34
N ASP A 276 -28.38 -11.18 2.50
CA ASP A 276 -29.69 -10.67 2.92
C ASP A 276 -30.13 -9.47 2.09
N VAL A 277 -29.20 -8.58 1.74
CA VAL A 277 -29.46 -7.37 0.93
C VAL A 277 -29.85 -7.72 -0.50
N PHE A 278 -29.20 -8.73 -1.09
CA PHE A 278 -29.47 -9.13 -2.48
C PHE A 278 -30.58 -10.17 -2.63
N GLY A 279 -31.14 -10.66 -1.54
CA GLY A 279 -32.26 -11.60 -1.57
C GLY A 279 -31.92 -12.90 -2.31
N GLN A 280 -31.25 -13.82 -1.66
CA GLN A 280 -30.81 -15.11 -2.20
C GLN A 280 -29.88 -15.01 -3.44
N PRO A 281 -28.73 -14.33 -3.31
CA PRO A 281 -27.74 -14.29 -4.38
C PRO A 281 -27.12 -15.66 -4.61
N THR A 282 -26.53 -15.87 -5.78
CA THR A 282 -25.65 -17.01 -6.00
C THR A 282 -24.37 -16.82 -5.19
N VAL A 283 -24.09 -17.72 -4.25
CA VAL A 283 -22.86 -17.70 -3.45
C VAL A 283 -21.90 -18.77 -3.96
N LEU A 284 -20.71 -18.37 -4.36
CA LEU A 284 -19.66 -19.24 -4.88
C LEU A 284 -18.40 -19.12 -4.03
N ALA A 285 -17.55 -20.14 -4.05
CA ALA A 285 -16.27 -20.13 -3.37
C ALA A 285 -15.13 -20.47 -4.35
N LEU A 286 -13.96 -19.83 -4.15
CA LEU A 286 -12.72 -20.16 -4.83
C LEU A 286 -11.73 -20.75 -3.81
N PRO A 287 -11.73 -22.07 -3.63
CA PRO A 287 -10.95 -22.72 -2.58
C PRO A 287 -9.48 -22.93 -2.95
N ASN A 288 -9.11 -22.78 -4.22
CA ASN A 288 -7.79 -23.10 -4.71
C ASN A 288 -6.83 -21.91 -4.55
N ASN A 289 -5.70 -22.10 -3.84
CA ASN A 289 -4.63 -21.13 -3.71
C ASN A 289 -3.51 -21.46 -4.71
N TYR A 290 -3.13 -20.49 -5.55
CA TYR A 290 -2.09 -20.63 -6.57
C TYR A 290 -0.80 -19.89 -6.20
N ARG A 291 -0.77 -19.22 -5.03
CA ARG A 291 0.36 -18.41 -4.57
C ARG A 291 1.27 -19.19 -3.63
N CYS A 292 0.73 -19.65 -2.52
CA CYS A 292 1.51 -20.20 -1.42
C CYS A 292 1.78 -21.68 -1.60
N THR A 293 2.96 -22.16 -1.18
CA THR A 293 3.20 -23.60 -0.98
C THR A 293 2.24 -24.16 0.07
N PRO A 294 1.98 -25.50 0.07
CA PRO A 294 1.15 -26.11 1.11
C PRO A 294 1.58 -25.77 2.53
N GLN A 295 2.90 -25.75 2.81
CA GLN A 295 3.46 -25.45 4.13
C GLN A 295 3.15 -24.02 4.59
N VAL A 296 3.34 -23.04 3.71
CA VAL A 296 3.00 -21.65 4.01
C VAL A 296 1.50 -21.49 4.24
N LEU A 297 0.69 -22.12 3.40
CA LEU A 297 -0.77 -22.03 3.52
C LEU A 297 -1.29 -22.70 4.79
N GLU A 298 -0.71 -23.81 5.20
CA GLU A 298 -1.07 -24.52 6.44
C GLU A 298 -0.82 -23.64 7.68
N VAL A 299 0.35 -22.97 7.76
CA VAL A 299 0.64 -22.01 8.82
C VAL A 299 -0.31 -20.81 8.77
N ALA A 300 -0.56 -20.26 7.60
CA ALA A 300 -1.46 -19.13 7.45
C ALA A 300 -2.90 -19.48 7.90
N THR A 301 -3.41 -20.66 7.54
CA THR A 301 -4.74 -21.10 7.97
C THR A 301 -4.81 -21.41 9.46
N HIS A 302 -3.73 -21.94 10.04
CA HIS A 302 -3.61 -22.14 11.48
C HIS A 302 -3.71 -20.83 12.25
N VAL A 303 -3.02 -19.78 11.78
CA VAL A 303 -3.06 -18.44 12.38
C VAL A 303 -4.45 -17.82 12.32
N ALA A 304 -5.20 -18.11 11.27
CA ALA A 304 -6.54 -17.60 11.02
C ALA A 304 -7.60 -18.43 11.74
N SER A 305 -7.67 -18.36 13.06
CA SER A 305 -8.70 -19.05 13.86
C SER A 305 -10.09 -18.66 13.39
N GLY A 306 -10.95 -19.65 13.10
CA GLY A 306 -12.34 -19.46 12.71
C GLY A 306 -12.64 -19.37 11.22
N THR A 307 -11.70 -19.73 10.34
CA THR A 307 -11.92 -19.76 8.89
C THR A 307 -12.93 -20.85 8.50
N THR A 308 -13.98 -20.43 7.79
CA THR A 308 -14.94 -21.34 7.16
C THR A 308 -14.51 -21.79 5.76
N LEU A 309 -13.48 -21.18 5.18
CA LEU A 309 -12.99 -21.49 3.83
C LEU A 309 -11.95 -22.63 3.89
N ASN A 310 -12.31 -23.77 3.27
CA ASN A 310 -11.37 -24.86 3.04
C ASN A 310 -10.45 -24.50 1.87
N VAL A 311 -9.37 -23.75 2.14
CA VAL A 311 -8.41 -23.29 1.13
C VAL A 311 -7.36 -24.37 0.90
N ARG A 312 -7.05 -24.68 -0.37
CA ARG A 312 -6.11 -25.73 -0.78
C ARG A 312 -5.04 -25.15 -1.69
N SER A 313 -3.77 -25.41 -1.39
CA SER A 313 -2.70 -25.05 -2.31
C SER A 313 -2.73 -25.94 -3.57
N ARG A 314 -2.53 -25.31 -4.73
CA ARG A 314 -2.33 -25.98 -6.02
C ARG A 314 -0.85 -26.03 -6.41
N ARG A 315 0.02 -25.53 -5.56
CA ARG A 315 1.45 -25.59 -5.78
C ARG A 315 2.05 -26.91 -5.30
N ALA A 316 3.21 -27.23 -5.81
CA ALA A 316 4.03 -28.33 -5.30
C ALA A 316 4.44 -28.07 -3.83
N SER A 317 4.71 -29.13 -3.11
CA SER A 317 5.27 -29.04 -1.75
C SER A 317 6.57 -28.26 -1.76
N GLY A 318 6.66 -27.29 -0.85
CA GLY A 318 7.83 -26.45 -0.66
C GLY A 318 8.67 -26.89 0.55
N VAL A 319 9.52 -25.98 1.04
CA VAL A 319 10.27 -26.17 2.27
C VAL A 319 9.38 -25.90 3.50
N PRO A 320 9.71 -26.47 4.67
CA PRO A 320 9.04 -26.12 5.92
C PRO A 320 9.12 -24.63 6.22
N VAL A 321 8.09 -24.09 6.89
CA VAL A 321 8.14 -22.73 7.43
C VAL A 321 9.13 -22.71 8.60
N GLU A 322 10.01 -21.72 8.63
CA GLU A 322 10.99 -21.58 9.71
C GLU A 322 10.42 -20.71 10.84
N TYR A 323 10.40 -21.24 12.06
CA TYR A 323 10.14 -20.46 13.26
C TYR A 323 11.44 -20.32 14.07
N VAL A 324 11.98 -19.11 14.11
CA VAL A 324 13.27 -18.80 14.71
C VAL A 324 13.07 -18.04 16.02
N GLU A 325 13.58 -18.61 17.11
CA GLU A 325 13.56 -18.01 18.42
C GLU A 325 14.94 -17.49 18.78
N VAL A 326 15.06 -16.20 19.08
CA VAL A 326 16.32 -15.51 19.40
C VAL A 326 16.26 -14.87 20.79
N ASP A 327 17.41 -14.53 21.36
CA ASP A 327 17.45 -14.00 22.73
C ASP A 327 16.90 -12.58 22.83
N ASP A 328 17.19 -11.71 21.85
CA ASP A 328 16.73 -10.32 21.88
C ASP A 328 16.46 -9.73 20.48
N GLU A 329 16.05 -8.47 20.45
CA GLU A 329 15.77 -7.72 19.23
C GLU A 329 17.01 -7.47 18.36
N TYR A 330 18.21 -7.53 18.89
CA TYR A 330 19.44 -7.37 18.11
C TYR A 330 19.74 -8.63 17.33
N GLU A 331 19.57 -9.79 17.95
CA GLU A 331 19.68 -11.07 17.25
C GLU A 331 18.57 -11.26 16.20
N GLU A 332 17.35 -10.73 16.45
CA GLU A 332 16.27 -10.70 15.45
C GLU A 332 16.73 -9.94 14.19
N ILE A 333 17.33 -8.77 14.36
CA ILE A 333 17.89 -7.97 13.25
C ILE A 333 19.02 -8.74 12.54
N ASP A 334 19.87 -9.45 13.28
CA ASP A 334 20.95 -10.25 12.70
C ASP A 334 20.44 -11.45 11.88
N VAL A 335 19.33 -12.08 12.29
CA VAL A 335 18.64 -13.11 11.48
C VAL A 335 18.17 -12.52 10.16
N VAL A 336 17.46 -11.39 10.21
CA VAL A 336 16.97 -10.70 9.01
C VAL A 336 18.13 -10.33 8.08
N ARG A 337 19.20 -9.76 8.63
CA ARG A 337 20.38 -9.36 7.86
C ARG A 337 21.02 -10.56 7.15
N ARG A 338 21.22 -11.69 7.84
CA ARG A 338 21.81 -12.90 7.24
C ARG A 338 20.95 -13.45 6.10
N LEU A 339 19.63 -13.50 6.28
CA LEU A 339 18.71 -13.96 5.24
C LEU A 339 18.73 -13.02 4.04
N ALA A 340 18.74 -11.71 4.27
CA ALA A 340 18.83 -10.71 3.22
C ALA A 340 20.17 -10.78 2.46
N GLU A 341 21.30 -10.91 3.16
CA GLU A 341 22.61 -11.09 2.54
C GLU A 341 22.70 -12.36 1.68
N GLN A 342 22.11 -13.46 2.14
CA GLN A 342 22.03 -14.70 1.34
C GLN A 342 21.22 -14.47 0.07
N HIS A 343 20.09 -13.77 0.20
CA HIS A 343 19.21 -13.45 -0.93
C HIS A 343 19.92 -12.59 -1.99
N VAL A 344 20.65 -11.57 -1.55
CA VAL A 344 21.47 -10.72 -2.44
C VAL A 344 22.53 -11.52 -3.20
N ARG A 345 23.17 -12.52 -2.55
CA ARG A 345 24.23 -13.33 -3.17
C ARG A 345 23.72 -14.25 -4.28
N ILE A 346 22.47 -14.69 -4.22
CA ILE A 346 21.86 -15.55 -5.26
C ILE A 346 21.20 -14.77 -6.39
N GLY A 347 21.28 -13.44 -6.36
CA GLY A 347 20.60 -12.54 -7.31
C GLY A 347 19.22 -12.13 -6.82
N PHE A 348 18.74 -10.95 -7.26
CA PHE A 348 17.51 -10.34 -6.76
C PHE A 348 16.20 -10.97 -7.27
N ASP A 349 16.26 -12.03 -8.02
CA ASP A 349 15.10 -12.82 -8.40
C ASP A 349 15.17 -14.15 -7.64
N PRO A 350 14.37 -14.32 -6.65
CA PRO A 350 13.00 -13.90 -6.35
C PRO A 350 12.88 -12.74 -5.34
N SER A 351 11.69 -12.13 -5.20
CA SER A 351 11.42 -11.00 -4.31
C SER A 351 11.49 -11.35 -2.82
N PHE A 352 12.06 -10.46 -2.01
CA PHE A 352 12.26 -10.64 -0.57
C PHE A 352 11.65 -9.48 0.22
N ALA A 353 10.85 -9.79 1.24
CA ALA A 353 10.25 -8.79 2.10
C ALA A 353 10.40 -9.11 3.59
N VAL A 354 10.59 -8.07 4.39
CA VAL A 354 10.51 -8.13 5.86
C VAL A 354 9.23 -7.43 6.29
N LEU A 355 8.40 -8.15 7.01
CA LEU A 355 7.11 -7.67 7.46
C LEU A 355 7.10 -7.50 8.98
N ALA A 356 6.59 -6.35 9.44
CA ALA A 356 6.41 -6.05 10.86
C ALA A 356 5.01 -5.48 11.12
N ARG A 357 4.59 -5.50 12.39
CA ARG A 357 3.30 -4.91 12.77
C ARG A 357 3.32 -3.38 12.70
N THR A 358 4.45 -2.75 13.01
CA THR A 358 4.59 -1.29 13.06
C THR A 358 5.85 -0.82 12.33
N ASN A 359 5.83 0.43 11.84
CA ASN A 359 7.00 1.05 11.21
C ASN A 359 8.21 1.18 12.16
N VAL A 360 7.97 1.38 13.45
CA VAL A 360 9.03 1.51 14.47
C VAL A 360 9.90 0.26 14.54
N GLN A 361 9.34 -0.92 14.27
CA GLN A 361 10.11 -2.17 14.22
C GLN A 361 11.01 -2.26 12.98
N LEU A 362 10.63 -1.63 11.88
CA LEU A 362 11.36 -1.67 10.61
C LEU A 362 12.57 -0.73 10.58
N GLU A 363 12.52 0.40 11.30
CA GLU A 363 13.60 1.40 11.29
C GLU A 363 14.99 0.87 11.70
N PRO A 364 15.14 0.06 12.79
CA PRO A 364 16.44 -0.52 13.14
C PRO A 364 16.90 -1.56 12.10
N ILE A 365 15.97 -2.30 11.49
CA ILE A 365 16.29 -3.28 10.44
C ILE A 365 16.81 -2.55 9.19
N GLU A 366 16.12 -1.49 8.75
CA GLU A 366 16.54 -0.66 7.62
C GLU A 366 17.95 -0.12 7.80
N ARG A 367 18.24 0.44 8.97
CA ARG A 367 19.57 0.94 9.31
C ARG A 367 20.64 -0.17 9.28
N SER A 368 20.31 -1.35 9.80
CA SER A 368 21.24 -2.50 9.80
C SER A 368 21.55 -2.98 8.39
N LEU A 369 20.53 -3.15 7.54
CA LEU A 369 20.69 -3.58 6.15
C LEU A 369 21.50 -2.55 5.34
N THR A 370 21.17 -1.28 5.45
CA THR A 370 21.88 -0.18 4.77
C THR A 370 23.35 -0.12 5.19
N ASN A 371 23.65 -0.27 6.49
CA ASN A 371 25.02 -0.26 7.01
C ASN A 371 25.85 -1.44 6.50
N CYS A 372 25.21 -2.55 6.13
CA CYS A 372 25.89 -3.73 5.57
C CYS A 372 25.91 -3.73 4.03
N GLY A 373 25.42 -2.65 3.39
CA GLY A 373 25.39 -2.55 1.94
C GLY A 373 24.34 -3.42 1.27
N VAL A 374 23.37 -3.93 2.03
CA VAL A 374 22.21 -4.62 1.47
C VAL A 374 21.23 -3.57 0.95
N PRO A 375 20.90 -3.59 -0.35
CA PRO A 375 19.95 -2.61 -0.88
C PRO A 375 18.57 -2.82 -0.25
N VAL A 376 18.01 -1.74 0.26
CA VAL A 376 16.63 -1.70 0.74
C VAL A 376 15.82 -0.94 -0.29
N ALA A 377 14.75 -1.57 -0.77
CA ALA A 377 13.82 -0.88 -1.66
C ALA A 377 13.26 0.32 -0.92
N SER A 378 13.49 1.50 -1.47
CA SER A 378 13.01 2.76 -0.89
C SER A 378 11.51 2.64 -0.61
N ARG A 379 11.13 2.89 0.64
CA ARG A 379 9.75 2.77 1.10
C ARG A 379 8.81 3.49 0.14
N ARG A 380 7.84 2.76 -0.43
CA ARG A 380 6.69 3.32 -1.19
C ARG A 380 7.00 4.22 -2.39
N ALA A 381 8.01 5.10 -2.29
CA ALA A 381 8.29 6.14 -3.27
C ALA A 381 8.47 5.60 -4.70
N SER A 382 9.24 4.53 -4.87
CA SER A 382 9.60 4.03 -6.21
C SER A 382 8.43 3.30 -6.90
N ALA A 383 7.73 2.41 -6.20
CA ALA A 383 6.63 1.64 -6.80
C ALA A 383 5.40 2.52 -7.11
N MET A 384 5.00 3.40 -6.19
CA MET A 384 3.90 4.33 -6.38
C MET A 384 4.19 5.32 -7.50
N ARG A 385 5.42 5.82 -7.54
CA ARG A 385 5.88 6.72 -8.59
C ARG A 385 5.93 6.04 -9.96
N THR A 386 6.42 4.80 -10.04
CA THR A 386 6.44 4.01 -11.27
C THR A 386 5.01 3.73 -11.76
N ASN A 387 4.11 3.31 -10.89
CA ASN A 387 2.71 3.10 -11.22
C ASN A 387 2.04 4.39 -11.71
N ALA A 388 2.28 5.51 -11.03
CA ALA A 388 1.76 6.82 -11.46
C ALA A 388 2.28 7.22 -12.84
N ILE A 389 3.57 6.96 -13.14
CA ILE A 389 4.15 7.22 -14.47
C ILE A 389 3.55 6.30 -15.53
N ASP A 390 3.27 5.04 -15.19
CA ASP A 390 2.63 4.10 -16.11
C ASP A 390 1.17 4.49 -16.37
N GLU A 391 0.42 4.96 -15.37
CA GLU A 391 -0.91 5.54 -15.55
C GLU A 391 -0.87 6.79 -16.46
N VAL A 392 0.11 7.67 -16.25
CA VAL A 392 0.34 8.83 -17.13
C VAL A 392 0.60 8.38 -18.56
N ALA A 393 1.39 7.32 -18.78
CA ALA A 393 1.67 6.80 -20.13
C ALA A 393 0.41 6.30 -20.86
N GLU A 394 -0.64 5.96 -20.12
CA GLU A 394 -1.93 5.52 -20.67
C GLU A 394 -2.83 6.68 -21.12
N CYS A 395 -2.60 7.90 -20.64
CA CYS A 395 -3.32 9.09 -21.06
C CYS A 395 -3.06 9.38 -22.55
N ARG A 396 -4.14 9.57 -23.33
CA ARG A 396 -4.01 9.74 -24.79
C ARG A 396 -3.93 11.19 -25.20
N THR A 397 -4.58 12.06 -24.45
CA THR A 397 -4.73 13.47 -24.80
C THR A 397 -4.22 14.37 -23.67
N ARG A 398 -4.00 15.64 -24.05
CA ARG A 398 -3.72 16.71 -23.07
C ARG A 398 -4.82 16.81 -22.00
N HIS A 399 -6.07 16.59 -22.41
CA HIS A 399 -7.21 16.62 -21.50
C HIS A 399 -7.13 15.49 -20.47
N ASP A 400 -6.86 14.25 -20.91
CA ASP A 400 -6.71 13.09 -20.00
C ASP A 400 -5.61 13.32 -18.97
N LEU A 401 -4.45 13.84 -19.41
CA LEU A 401 -3.35 14.21 -18.52
C LEU A 401 -3.75 15.28 -17.48
N THR A 402 -4.55 16.26 -17.93
CA THR A 402 -5.05 17.33 -17.04
C THR A 402 -6.02 16.76 -16.01
N VAL A 403 -6.93 15.89 -16.43
CA VAL A 403 -7.90 15.22 -15.54
C VAL A 403 -7.17 14.30 -14.59
N TRP A 404 -6.28 13.44 -15.10
CA TRP A 404 -5.48 12.54 -14.27
C TRP A 404 -4.70 13.29 -13.18
N ALA A 405 -3.98 14.36 -13.56
CA ALA A 405 -3.20 15.13 -12.60
C ALA A 405 -4.08 15.85 -11.55
N ALA A 406 -5.25 16.33 -11.97
CA ALA A 406 -6.21 16.94 -11.05
C ALA A 406 -6.79 15.91 -10.07
N ASP A 407 -7.12 14.71 -10.55
CA ASP A 407 -7.68 13.63 -9.74
C ASP A 407 -6.65 13.11 -8.72
N VAL A 408 -5.39 12.89 -9.16
CA VAL A 408 -4.30 12.50 -8.25
C VAL A 408 -4.07 13.52 -7.15
N ILE A 409 -4.03 14.81 -7.47
CA ILE A 409 -3.84 15.87 -6.47
C ILE A 409 -4.98 15.90 -5.45
N VAL A 410 -6.19 15.58 -5.91
CA VAL A 410 -7.40 15.57 -5.06
C VAL A 410 -7.48 14.28 -4.23
N GLU A 411 -7.29 13.12 -4.84
CA GLU A 411 -7.59 11.82 -4.25
C GLU A 411 -6.41 11.17 -3.55
N SER A 412 -5.17 11.44 -4.01
CA SER A 412 -4.01 10.76 -3.44
C SER A 412 -3.58 11.39 -2.11
N THR A 413 -3.45 10.54 -1.10
CA THR A 413 -2.78 10.88 0.16
C THR A 413 -1.28 10.60 0.10
N ASP A 414 -0.81 9.98 -0.98
CA ASP A 414 0.59 9.65 -1.18
C ASP A 414 1.38 10.84 -1.75
N GLY A 415 2.50 11.15 -1.11
CA GLY A 415 3.35 12.28 -1.49
C GLY A 415 3.98 12.12 -2.87
N ASP A 416 4.34 10.88 -3.24
CA ASP A 416 5.03 10.59 -4.50
C ASP A 416 4.10 10.64 -5.71
N GLU A 417 2.89 10.12 -5.60
CA GLU A 417 1.88 10.29 -6.64
C GLU A 417 1.56 11.77 -6.86
N ARG A 418 1.44 12.54 -5.79
CA ARG A 418 1.22 14.00 -5.88
C ARG A 418 2.39 14.72 -6.54
N ILE A 419 3.63 14.31 -6.26
CA ILE A 419 4.82 14.85 -6.94
C ILE A 419 4.75 14.56 -8.44
N VAL A 420 4.40 13.34 -8.85
CA VAL A 420 4.22 12.99 -10.26
C VAL A 420 3.11 13.85 -10.90
N ALA A 421 1.98 14.02 -10.22
CA ALA A 421 0.88 14.84 -10.72
C ALA A 421 1.28 16.32 -10.88
N GLU A 422 2.04 16.88 -9.94
CA GLU A 422 2.58 18.25 -10.08
C GLU A 422 3.61 18.35 -11.22
N GLN A 423 4.43 17.32 -11.43
CA GLN A 423 5.36 17.24 -12.57
C GLN A 423 4.60 17.16 -13.90
N VAL A 424 3.49 16.39 -13.98
CA VAL A 424 2.60 16.38 -15.15
C VAL A 424 2.03 17.77 -15.41
N ARG A 425 1.57 18.47 -14.39
CA ARG A 425 1.09 19.87 -14.52
C ARG A 425 2.20 20.81 -15.02
N ALA A 426 3.42 20.65 -14.54
CA ALA A 426 4.57 21.41 -15.01
C ALA A 426 4.87 21.10 -16.49
N PHE A 427 4.85 19.82 -16.87
CA PHE A 427 5.00 19.38 -18.26
C PHE A 427 3.92 20.00 -19.16
N LEU A 428 2.66 19.98 -18.74
CA LEU A 428 1.54 20.60 -19.46
C LEU A 428 1.70 22.11 -19.63
N ARG A 429 2.27 22.80 -18.64
CA ARG A 429 2.55 24.25 -18.74
C ARG A 429 3.71 24.56 -19.69
N SER A 430 4.73 23.72 -19.73
CA SER A 430 5.93 23.91 -20.57
C SER A 430 5.71 23.48 -22.03
N SER A 431 4.77 22.59 -22.30
CA SER A 431 4.48 22.05 -23.63
C SER A 431 3.40 22.86 -24.32
N SER A 432 3.78 23.98 -24.94
CA SER A 432 2.86 24.86 -25.65
C SER A 432 2.65 24.47 -27.14
N THR A 433 3.56 23.70 -27.73
CA THR A 433 3.54 23.29 -29.15
C THR A 433 3.93 21.83 -29.29
N GLY A 434 3.10 21.03 -29.99
CA GLY A 434 3.36 19.60 -30.27
C GLY A 434 2.25 18.66 -29.78
N VAL A 435 2.38 17.38 -30.11
CA VAL A 435 1.46 16.34 -29.62
C VAL A 435 1.78 16.11 -28.13
N VAL A 436 0.85 16.53 -27.26
CA VAL A 436 0.94 16.34 -25.81
C VAL A 436 0.08 15.13 -25.46
N ASP A 437 0.72 13.98 -25.30
CA ASP A 437 0.11 12.72 -24.87
C ASP A 437 0.81 12.14 -23.65
N GLY A 438 0.24 11.09 -23.09
CA GLY A 438 0.78 10.44 -21.90
C GLY A 438 2.15 9.79 -22.11
N ARG A 439 2.46 9.32 -23.34
CA ARG A 439 3.77 8.74 -23.64
C ARG A 439 4.86 9.81 -23.55
N SER A 440 4.62 10.97 -24.14
CA SER A 440 5.53 12.12 -24.05
C SER A 440 5.71 12.60 -22.61
N ALA A 441 4.62 12.66 -21.85
CA ALA A 441 4.66 12.99 -20.42
C ALA A 441 5.45 11.94 -19.63
N ALA A 442 5.22 10.64 -19.85
CA ALA A 442 5.93 9.56 -19.16
C ALA A 442 7.43 9.55 -19.48
N VAL A 443 7.82 9.82 -20.72
CA VAL A 443 9.25 9.98 -21.10
C VAL A 443 9.88 11.15 -20.33
N PHE A 444 9.20 12.30 -20.28
CA PHE A 444 9.65 13.45 -19.49
C PHE A 444 9.81 13.11 -18.01
N LEU A 445 8.82 12.44 -17.41
CA LEU A 445 8.83 12.03 -16.02
C LEU A 445 9.98 11.04 -15.73
N ARG A 446 10.17 10.03 -16.57
CA ARG A 446 11.28 9.06 -16.43
C ARG A 446 12.64 9.72 -16.57
N ALA A 447 12.80 10.67 -17.49
CA ALA A 447 14.03 11.43 -17.64
C ALA A 447 14.32 12.35 -16.45
N SER A 448 13.26 12.91 -15.85
CA SER A 448 13.36 13.76 -14.65
C SER A 448 13.60 12.96 -13.36
N THR A 449 13.43 11.63 -13.42
CA THR A 449 13.48 10.73 -12.27
C THR A 449 14.56 9.67 -12.39
N ALA A 450 15.67 9.95 -13.05
CA ALA A 450 16.80 9.02 -13.18
C ALA A 450 17.38 8.65 -11.80
N SER A 451 16.60 7.89 -11.02
CA SER A 451 17.11 7.04 -9.94
C SER A 451 16.99 5.61 -10.45
N PRO A 452 18.03 4.78 -10.33
CA PRO A 452 17.96 3.38 -10.73
C PRO A 452 16.79 2.72 -10.00
N GLU A 453 16.04 1.86 -10.70
CA GLU A 453 15.08 0.94 -10.07
C GLU A 453 15.80 0.28 -8.90
N GLN A 454 15.41 0.63 -7.69
CA GLN A 454 16.05 0.08 -6.51
C GLN A 454 15.50 -1.33 -6.29
N TYR A 455 16.18 -2.31 -6.90
CA TYR A 455 16.07 -3.68 -6.47
C TYR A 455 16.59 -3.77 -5.02
N GLY A 456 15.83 -4.37 -4.14
CA GLY A 456 16.25 -4.51 -2.75
C GLY A 456 15.23 -5.21 -1.88
N VAL A 457 15.60 -5.36 -0.62
CA VAL A 457 14.73 -5.88 0.43
C VAL A 457 13.58 -4.91 0.68
N GLU A 458 12.35 -5.39 0.59
CA GLU A 458 11.19 -4.57 0.91
C GLU A 458 10.86 -4.63 2.41
N LEU A 459 10.73 -3.48 3.04
CA LEU A 459 10.37 -3.34 4.45
C LEU A 459 8.95 -2.79 4.56
N LEU A 460 8.00 -3.62 4.99
CA LEU A 460 6.58 -3.25 4.99
C LEU A 460 5.92 -3.58 6.32
N THR A 461 4.91 -2.79 6.67
CA THR A 461 3.97 -3.24 7.72
C THR A 461 3.04 -4.31 7.16
N PHE A 462 2.43 -5.13 8.02
CA PHE A 462 1.45 -6.13 7.60
C PHE A 462 0.32 -5.52 6.76
N HIS A 463 -0.18 -4.34 7.14
CA HIS A 463 -1.18 -3.59 6.35
C HIS A 463 -0.63 -3.16 4.99
N GLY A 464 0.60 -2.64 4.96
CA GLY A 464 1.25 -2.20 3.73
C GLY A 464 1.62 -3.32 2.77
N ALA A 465 1.63 -4.56 3.24
CA ALA A 465 1.90 -5.74 2.42
C ALA A 465 0.63 -6.32 1.75
N LYS A 466 -0.58 -5.84 2.12
CA LYS A 466 -1.82 -6.29 1.49
C LYS A 466 -1.82 -5.96 0.00
N GLY A 467 -2.29 -6.92 -0.82
CA GLY A 467 -2.28 -6.80 -2.28
C GLY A 467 -0.95 -7.19 -2.95
N ARG A 468 0.13 -7.36 -2.17
CA ARG A 468 1.46 -7.72 -2.67
C ARG A 468 1.77 -9.21 -2.45
N GLU A 469 2.83 -9.69 -3.08
CA GLU A 469 3.32 -11.06 -2.93
C GLU A 469 4.84 -11.11 -3.12
N PHE A 470 5.49 -12.00 -2.40
CA PHE A 470 6.93 -12.14 -2.39
C PHE A 470 7.30 -13.62 -2.35
N SER A 471 8.40 -13.98 -2.97
CA SER A 471 8.89 -15.36 -2.88
C SER A 471 9.33 -15.70 -1.48
N HIS A 472 10.02 -14.79 -0.80
CA HIS A 472 10.45 -14.98 0.59
C HIS A 472 9.94 -13.84 1.48
N VAL A 473 9.30 -14.20 2.58
CA VAL A 473 8.82 -13.28 3.61
C VAL A 473 9.44 -13.63 4.96
N VAL A 474 9.95 -12.61 5.63
CA VAL A 474 10.38 -12.69 7.03
C VAL A 474 9.42 -11.87 7.89
N ILE A 475 8.71 -12.50 8.80
CA ILE A 475 7.86 -11.84 9.79
C ILE A 475 8.65 -11.66 11.08
N VAL A 476 8.77 -10.43 11.58
CA VAL A 476 9.46 -10.10 12.83
C VAL A 476 8.48 -9.71 13.93
N GLY A 477 8.90 -9.88 15.18
CA GLY A 477 8.08 -9.52 16.34
C GLY A 477 6.93 -10.49 16.61
N ALA A 478 7.15 -11.80 16.45
CA ALA A 478 6.15 -12.83 16.72
C ALA A 478 5.90 -13.04 18.22
N GLU A 479 5.61 -11.95 18.93
CA GLU A 479 5.37 -11.94 20.37
C GLU A 479 4.11 -11.17 20.74
N ARG A 480 3.48 -11.54 21.86
CA ARG A 480 2.32 -10.87 22.43
C ARG A 480 2.62 -9.39 22.71
N GLY A 481 1.74 -8.51 22.29
CA GLY A 481 1.90 -7.06 22.37
C GLY A 481 2.34 -6.43 21.06
N LEU A 482 2.95 -7.22 20.16
CA LEU A 482 3.19 -6.87 18.77
C LEU A 482 2.28 -7.69 17.83
N MET A 483 2.05 -8.96 18.15
CA MET A 483 1.20 -9.86 17.36
C MET A 483 0.44 -10.84 18.29
N PRO A 484 -0.79 -10.56 18.71
CA PRO A 484 -1.59 -9.35 18.44
C PRO A 484 -1.01 -8.09 19.07
N HIS A 485 -1.28 -6.94 18.46
CA HIS A 485 -0.84 -5.66 18.97
C HIS A 485 -1.56 -5.33 20.31
N SER A 486 -0.84 -4.66 21.21
CA SER A 486 -1.33 -4.37 22.55
C SER A 486 -2.57 -3.45 22.60
N SER A 487 -2.88 -2.75 21.51
CA SER A 487 -4.10 -1.94 21.41
C SER A 487 -5.37 -2.77 21.17
N ALA A 488 -5.24 -4.02 20.69
CA ALA A 488 -6.37 -4.90 20.45
C ALA A 488 -6.88 -5.46 21.80
N ALA A 489 -8.05 -5.02 22.22
CA ALA A 489 -8.64 -5.35 23.51
C ALA A 489 -10.00 -6.08 23.40
N THR A 490 -10.70 -5.96 22.26
CA THR A 490 -11.99 -6.61 22.05
C THR A 490 -11.85 -7.88 21.23
N PRO A 491 -12.80 -8.82 21.31
CA PRO A 491 -12.81 -10.01 20.46
C PRO A 491 -12.71 -9.66 18.96
N GLU A 492 -13.44 -8.65 18.50
CA GLU A 492 -13.44 -8.22 17.10
C GLU A 492 -12.08 -7.67 16.67
N GLN A 493 -11.39 -6.91 17.56
CA GLN A 493 -10.04 -6.41 17.32
C GLN A 493 -9.01 -7.55 17.30
N LEU A 494 -9.17 -8.55 18.18
CA LEU A 494 -8.31 -9.73 18.18
C LEU A 494 -8.52 -10.58 16.91
N ASP A 495 -9.76 -10.69 16.44
CA ASP A 495 -10.07 -11.33 15.17
C ASP A 495 -9.45 -10.57 13.97
N GLU A 496 -9.45 -9.22 14.01
CA GLU A 496 -8.77 -8.41 13.00
C GLU A 496 -7.25 -8.63 13.03
N GLU A 497 -6.63 -8.69 14.20
CA GLU A 497 -5.20 -9.03 14.35
C GLU A 497 -4.88 -10.44 13.84
N SER A 498 -5.77 -11.42 14.04
CA SER A 498 -5.65 -12.77 13.49
C SER A 498 -5.67 -12.74 11.95
N ARG A 499 -6.64 -12.00 11.36
CA ARG A 499 -6.69 -11.79 9.90
C ARG A 499 -5.46 -11.06 9.38
N LEU A 500 -4.95 -10.11 10.14
CA LEU A 500 -3.73 -9.37 9.77
C LEU A 500 -2.50 -10.29 9.75
N ALA A 501 -2.40 -11.21 10.71
CA ALA A 501 -1.35 -12.23 10.73
C ALA A 501 -1.50 -13.22 9.56
N TYR A 502 -2.74 -13.64 9.23
CA TYR A 502 -3.04 -14.43 8.04
C TYR A 502 -2.60 -13.72 6.76
N VAL A 503 -2.92 -12.43 6.63
CA VAL A 503 -2.49 -11.62 5.48
C VAL A 503 -0.98 -11.59 5.39
N ALA A 504 -0.26 -11.37 6.50
CA ALA A 504 1.20 -11.36 6.51
C ALA A 504 1.80 -12.70 6.06
N CYS A 505 1.31 -13.83 6.59
CA CYS A 505 1.77 -15.16 6.18
C CYS A 505 1.50 -15.44 4.69
N THR A 506 0.30 -15.09 4.20
CA THR A 506 -0.08 -15.33 2.80
C THR A 506 0.58 -14.40 1.79
N ARG A 507 1.47 -13.50 2.23
CA ARG A 507 2.34 -12.74 1.31
C ARG A 507 3.48 -13.59 0.79
N ALA A 508 3.89 -14.63 1.53
CA ALA A 508 4.92 -15.57 1.12
C ALA A 508 4.39 -16.55 0.05
N ALA A 509 5.10 -16.65 -1.05
CA ALA A 509 4.84 -17.65 -2.07
C ALA A 509 5.60 -18.95 -1.76
N ASP A 510 6.92 -18.89 -1.53
CA ASP A 510 7.80 -20.03 -1.44
C ASP A 510 8.35 -20.26 -0.02
N HIS A 511 8.82 -19.18 0.62
CA HIS A 511 9.53 -19.24 1.90
C HIS A 511 8.90 -18.29 2.91
N LEU A 512 8.63 -18.81 4.09
CA LEU A 512 8.16 -18.02 5.23
C LEU A 512 9.09 -18.29 6.42
N THR A 513 9.68 -17.23 6.95
CA THR A 513 10.43 -17.25 8.20
C THR A 513 9.73 -16.37 9.22
N VAL A 514 9.47 -16.88 10.41
CA VAL A 514 8.84 -16.15 11.51
C VAL A 514 9.86 -16.03 12.64
N VAL A 515 10.15 -14.80 13.06
CA VAL A 515 11.18 -14.53 14.08
C VAL A 515 10.55 -13.96 15.34
N ARG A 516 10.94 -14.50 16.49
CA ARG A 516 10.54 -14.06 17.81
C ARG A 516 11.77 -13.74 18.66
N ALA A 517 11.80 -12.57 19.30
CA ALA A 517 12.75 -12.23 20.34
C ALA A 517 12.20 -12.62 21.73
N ARG A 518 13.00 -13.36 22.55
CA ARG A 518 12.63 -13.72 23.93
C ARG A 518 12.64 -12.53 24.87
N ARG A 519 13.44 -11.53 24.54
CA ARG A 519 13.51 -10.25 25.26
C ARG A 519 13.40 -9.10 24.27
N ARG A 520 12.72 -8.04 24.68
CA ARG A 520 12.67 -6.79 23.93
C ARG A 520 12.81 -5.62 24.89
N LYS A 521 13.72 -4.69 24.61
CA LYS A 521 14.07 -3.59 25.51
C LYS A 521 14.40 -4.09 26.93
N GLY A 522 15.13 -5.21 27.02
CA GLY A 522 15.55 -5.84 28.26
C GLY A 522 14.45 -6.60 29.04
N ARG A 523 13.19 -6.62 28.57
CA ARG A 523 12.07 -7.31 29.21
C ARG A 523 11.75 -8.63 28.50
N LEU A 524 11.40 -9.65 29.29
CA LEU A 524 10.93 -10.92 28.73
C LEU A 524 9.63 -10.72 27.97
N THR A 525 9.51 -11.35 26.82
CA THR A 525 8.33 -11.39 25.96
C THR A 525 7.63 -12.75 26.09
N THR A 526 6.34 -12.77 25.80
CA THR A 526 5.58 -14.02 25.64
C THR A 526 5.37 -14.28 24.14
N ALA A 527 5.49 -15.53 23.71
CA ALA A 527 5.22 -15.90 22.31
C ALA A 527 3.84 -15.42 21.86
N SER A 528 3.75 -15.05 20.62
CA SER A 528 2.46 -14.77 19.97
C SER A 528 1.55 -16.00 20.05
N PRO A 529 0.28 -15.87 20.47
CA PRO A 529 -0.66 -16.98 20.51
C PRO A 529 -0.86 -17.65 19.14
N TYR A 530 -0.62 -16.91 18.07
CA TYR A 530 -0.76 -17.40 16.69
C TYR A 530 0.32 -18.44 16.32
N PHE A 531 1.45 -18.49 17.03
CA PHE A 531 2.59 -19.36 16.74
C PHE A 531 2.98 -20.30 17.90
N VAL A 532 2.10 -20.48 18.89
CA VAL A 532 2.39 -21.37 20.04
C VAL A 532 2.25 -22.85 19.64
N SER A 533 1.15 -23.22 19.00
CA SER A 533 0.81 -24.58 18.59
C SER A 533 0.88 -24.70 17.07
N LEU A 534 2.11 -24.67 16.54
CA LEU A 534 2.33 -24.70 15.10
C LEU A 534 2.15 -26.13 14.53
N PRO A 535 1.64 -26.25 13.27
CA PRO A 535 1.52 -27.52 12.58
C PRO A 535 2.91 -28.15 12.28
N ASP A 536 2.94 -29.42 11.88
CA ASP A 536 4.14 -30.16 11.54
C ASP A 536 4.92 -29.57 10.34
N ALA A 537 4.29 -28.71 9.57
CA ALA A 537 4.89 -27.96 8.46
C ALA A 537 5.94 -26.92 8.92
N VAL A 538 6.20 -26.80 10.23
CA VAL A 538 7.10 -25.78 10.79
C VAL A 538 8.35 -26.42 11.40
N GLU A 539 9.50 -25.97 10.91
CA GLU A 539 10.80 -26.26 11.53
C GLU A 539 11.09 -25.21 12.61
N ARG A 540 11.20 -25.65 13.86
CA ARG A 540 11.59 -24.76 14.98
C ARG A 540 13.10 -24.73 15.13
N ARG A 541 13.69 -23.54 15.00
CA ARG A 541 15.10 -23.29 15.33
C ARG A 541 15.17 -22.45 16.59
N GLY A 542 15.56 -23.06 17.71
CA GLY A 542 15.78 -22.35 18.96
C GLY A 542 17.23 -21.88 19.09
N ALA A 543 17.47 -20.92 19.99
CA ALA A 543 18.82 -20.48 20.40
C ALA A 543 19.69 -21.58 21.07
N THR A 544 19.16 -22.79 21.21
CA THR A 544 19.89 -23.99 21.74
C THR A 544 20.28 -24.96 20.64
N ALA A 545 20.45 -24.56 19.40
CA ALA A 545 21.35 -25.27 18.52
C ALA A 545 22.74 -25.09 19.14
N THR A 546 23.34 -26.22 19.57
CA THR A 546 24.71 -26.41 20.08
C THR A 546 25.62 -25.27 19.61
N PRO A 547 26.50 -24.73 20.47
CA PRO A 547 27.51 -23.83 20.01
C PRO A 547 28.40 -24.60 19.00
N THR A 548 27.95 -24.65 17.73
CA THR A 548 28.89 -24.59 16.65
C THR A 548 29.60 -23.29 16.94
N GLU A 549 30.76 -23.43 17.56
CA GLU A 549 31.69 -22.40 17.98
C GLU A 549 31.11 -21.00 17.71
N ARG A 550 30.70 -20.31 18.79
CA ARG A 550 30.59 -18.84 18.66
C ARG A 550 31.70 -18.47 17.72
N PRO A 551 31.48 -17.90 16.55
CA PRO A 551 32.61 -17.38 15.82
C PRO A 551 33.29 -16.54 16.90
N ARG A 552 34.40 -17.06 17.41
CA ARG A 552 35.25 -16.39 18.41
C ARG A 552 35.19 -14.98 17.99
N ARG A 553 34.74 -14.09 18.90
CA ARG A 553 34.70 -12.64 18.70
C ARG A 553 35.65 -12.35 17.57
N THR A 554 35.08 -12.15 16.38
CA THR A 554 35.85 -12.04 15.14
C THR A 554 37.02 -11.16 15.50
N ALA A 555 38.19 -11.65 15.27
CA ALA A 555 39.41 -10.89 15.54
C ALA A 555 39.10 -9.44 15.18
N PRO A 556 39.46 -8.48 16.05
CA PRO A 556 39.03 -7.10 15.86
C PRO A 556 39.12 -6.78 14.39
N PRO A 557 38.07 -6.21 13.75
CA PRO A 557 38.00 -6.09 12.31
C PRO A 557 39.34 -5.59 11.82
N HIS A 558 39.85 -6.21 10.76
CA HIS A 558 41.21 -6.00 10.27
C HIS A 558 41.57 -4.52 10.40
N PRO A 559 42.72 -4.12 10.93
CA PRO A 559 43.05 -2.73 11.23
C PRO A 559 42.68 -1.74 10.09
N LEU A 560 42.76 -2.21 8.83
CA LEU A 560 42.34 -1.46 7.66
C LEU A 560 40.82 -1.14 7.65
N VAL A 561 39.96 -2.05 8.09
CA VAL A 561 38.49 -1.83 8.14
C VAL A 561 38.13 -0.86 9.26
N LEU A 562 38.85 -0.91 10.38
CA LEU A 562 38.70 0.07 11.46
C LEU A 562 39.17 1.45 11.02
N ALA A 563 40.30 1.53 10.34
CA ALA A 563 40.85 2.77 9.80
C ALA A 563 39.95 3.40 8.72
N GLU A 564 39.30 2.60 7.89
CA GLU A 564 38.31 3.10 6.90
C GLU A 564 37.03 3.62 7.55
N ARG A 565 36.55 2.95 8.58
CA ARG A 565 35.38 3.39 9.36
C ARG A 565 35.66 4.69 10.11
N ASP A 566 36.84 4.82 10.69
CA ASP A 566 37.25 6.00 11.42
C ASP A 566 37.46 7.20 10.51
N LEU A 567 38.12 7.00 9.37
CA LEU A 567 38.28 8.03 8.35
C LEU A 567 36.91 8.51 7.80
N ARG A 568 35.97 7.59 7.51
CA ARG A 568 34.64 7.96 7.06
C ARG A 568 33.90 8.79 8.10
N ARG A 569 33.98 8.45 9.39
CA ARG A 569 33.37 9.22 10.47
C ARG A 569 33.92 10.64 10.51
N ARG A 570 35.25 10.80 10.50
CA ARG A 570 35.91 12.14 10.53
C ARG A 570 35.55 12.99 9.32
N LEU A 571 35.48 12.41 8.12
CA LEU A 571 35.03 13.13 6.92
C LEU A 571 33.57 13.58 7.02
N ASN A 572 32.70 12.79 7.62
CA ASN A 572 31.33 13.19 7.91
C ASN A 572 31.28 14.35 8.92
N ASP A 573 32.09 14.29 9.98
CA ASP A 573 32.18 15.37 10.98
C ASP A 573 32.66 16.69 10.35
N VAL A 574 33.63 16.64 9.43
CA VAL A 574 34.11 17.80 8.65
C VAL A 574 32.97 18.32 7.76
N ARG A 575 32.29 17.46 7.01
CA ARG A 575 31.15 17.82 6.16
C ARG A 575 30.06 18.54 6.96
N ASP A 576 29.62 17.93 8.05
CA ASP A 576 28.55 18.44 8.90
C ASP A 576 28.92 19.74 9.63
N GLY A 577 30.20 19.88 9.98
CA GLY A 577 30.75 21.12 10.54
C GLY A 577 30.69 22.29 9.55
N ILE A 578 31.11 22.06 8.31
CA ILE A 578 31.07 23.05 7.23
C ILE A 578 29.62 23.37 6.83
N ALA A 579 28.75 22.38 6.76
CA ALA A 579 27.35 22.57 6.44
C ALA A 579 26.65 23.46 7.46
N ARG A 580 26.87 23.21 8.75
CA ARG A 580 26.35 24.07 9.84
C ARG A 580 26.85 25.52 9.76
N THR A 581 28.14 25.72 9.47
CA THR A 581 28.72 27.06 9.36
C THR A 581 28.15 27.83 8.17
N ASN A 582 27.82 27.16 7.07
CA ASN A 582 27.33 27.78 5.84
C ASN A 582 25.80 27.76 5.71
N PHE A 583 25.06 27.27 6.74
CA PHE A 583 23.61 27.13 6.72
C PHE A 583 23.07 26.36 5.49
N THR A 584 23.76 25.28 5.12
CA THR A 584 23.43 24.46 3.94
C THR A 584 23.29 23.00 4.33
N MET A 585 22.77 22.17 3.39
CA MET A 585 22.65 20.72 3.60
C MET A 585 24.03 20.05 3.52
N PRO A 586 24.31 19.04 4.36
CA PRO A 586 25.60 18.32 4.35
C PRO A 586 25.97 17.77 2.98
N GLU A 587 25.00 17.20 2.25
CA GLU A 587 25.18 16.60 0.93
C GLU A 587 25.57 17.62 -0.15
N ALA A 588 25.26 18.92 0.06
CA ALA A 588 25.69 20.01 -0.82
C ALA A 588 27.16 20.41 -0.60
N ILE A 589 27.77 19.95 0.49
CA ILE A 589 29.21 20.14 0.77
C ILE A 589 30.02 18.97 0.18
N LEU A 590 29.65 17.74 0.52
CA LEU A 590 30.21 16.48 0.03
C LEU A 590 29.12 15.43 0.00
N SER A 591 28.94 14.74 -1.12
CA SER A 591 28.06 13.61 -1.21
C SER A 591 28.64 12.35 -0.53
N ASP A 592 27.80 11.41 -0.14
CA ASP A 592 28.24 10.12 0.43
C ASP A 592 29.08 9.30 -0.55
N GLU A 593 28.86 9.48 -1.85
CA GLU A 593 29.67 8.86 -2.92
C GLU A 593 31.07 9.44 -2.97
N GLU A 594 31.20 10.77 -2.88
CA GLU A 594 32.50 11.44 -2.82
C GLU A 594 33.27 11.04 -1.58
N ILE A 595 32.62 10.98 -0.41
CA ILE A 595 33.23 10.47 0.82
C ILE A 595 33.68 9.02 0.65
N SER A 596 32.90 8.17 0.00
CA SER A 596 33.26 6.77 -0.24
C SER A 596 34.48 6.65 -1.13
N ARG A 597 34.61 7.48 -2.17
CA ARG A 597 35.80 7.54 -3.03
C ARG A 597 37.02 8.04 -2.27
N ILE A 598 36.88 9.08 -1.45
CA ILE A 598 37.99 9.58 -0.62
C ILE A 598 38.49 8.52 0.37
N VAL A 599 37.59 7.80 1.00
CA VAL A 599 37.94 6.71 1.94
C VAL A 599 38.68 5.57 1.23
N LYS A 600 38.24 5.23 0.01
CA LYS A 600 38.84 4.16 -0.81
C LYS A 600 40.20 4.57 -1.37
N ASP A 601 40.29 5.75 -2.00
CA ASP A 601 41.45 6.17 -2.80
C ASP A 601 42.50 6.90 -1.95
N ARG A 602 42.14 7.37 -0.73
CA ARG A 602 42.97 8.07 0.26
C ARG A 602 43.92 9.11 -0.38
N PRO A 603 43.37 10.14 -1.06
CA PRO A 603 44.16 11.13 -1.73
C PRO A 603 45.07 11.84 -0.75
N ARG A 604 46.38 11.96 -1.10
CA ARG A 604 47.40 12.67 -0.28
C ARG A 604 47.79 14.02 -0.83
N THR A 605 47.32 14.36 -2.02
CA THR A 605 47.62 15.65 -2.68
C THR A 605 46.34 16.31 -3.16
N LEU A 606 46.39 17.63 -3.31
CA LEU A 606 45.27 18.41 -3.80
C LEU A 606 44.86 17.99 -5.25
N GLU A 607 45.84 17.60 -6.06
CA GLU A 607 45.62 17.10 -7.42
C GLU A 607 44.88 15.78 -7.43
N ALA A 608 45.23 14.81 -6.57
CA ALA A 608 44.54 13.55 -6.41
C ALA A 608 43.11 13.79 -5.88
N LEU A 609 42.93 14.72 -4.96
CA LEU A 609 41.61 15.08 -4.45
C LEU A 609 40.76 15.80 -5.52
N ALA A 610 41.36 16.59 -6.38
CA ALA A 610 40.66 17.26 -7.47
C ALA A 610 40.13 16.28 -8.55
N THR A 611 40.78 15.14 -8.69
CA THR A 611 40.28 14.06 -9.56
C THR A 611 38.97 13.44 -9.03
N ILE A 612 38.75 13.46 -7.73
CA ILE A 612 37.55 12.92 -7.07
C ILE A 612 36.43 13.96 -6.98
N LEU A 613 36.75 15.20 -6.57
CA LEU A 613 35.81 16.25 -6.23
C LEU A 613 35.65 17.35 -7.27
N GLY A 614 36.51 17.33 -8.31
CA GLY A 614 36.67 18.43 -9.22
C GLY A 614 37.53 19.59 -8.60
N PRO A 615 38.17 20.43 -9.45
CA PRO A 615 39.18 21.40 -9.01
C PRO A 615 38.62 22.48 -8.08
N LEU A 616 37.40 22.95 -8.27
CA LEU A 616 36.81 24.00 -7.44
C LEU A 616 36.52 23.52 -6.03
N THR A 617 35.93 22.33 -5.88
CA THR A 617 35.59 21.71 -4.59
C THR A 617 36.86 21.32 -3.84
N ALA A 618 37.84 20.74 -4.55
CA ALA A 618 39.13 20.37 -3.97
C ALA A 618 39.88 21.59 -3.44
N ASN A 619 39.89 22.72 -4.15
CA ASN A 619 40.52 23.96 -3.66
C ASN A 619 39.80 24.53 -2.42
N ARG A 620 38.46 24.38 -2.36
CA ARG A 620 37.68 24.92 -1.23
C ARG A 620 37.76 24.06 0.02
N LEU A 621 37.73 22.72 -0.11
CA LEU A 621 37.63 21.77 0.99
C LEU A 621 38.92 20.98 1.24
N GLY A 622 39.90 21.09 0.34
CA GLY A 622 41.07 20.20 0.31
C GLY A 622 41.92 20.25 1.57
N ALA A 623 42.13 21.42 2.17
CA ALA A 623 42.90 21.53 3.40
C ALA A 623 42.26 20.78 4.58
N ALA A 624 40.92 20.78 4.68
CA ALA A 624 40.20 20.08 5.72
C ALA A 624 40.21 18.56 5.47
N ILE A 625 39.96 18.14 4.23
CA ILE A 625 39.88 16.73 3.86
C ILE A 625 41.27 16.05 3.92
N LEU A 626 42.31 16.70 3.38
CA LEU A 626 43.66 16.14 3.37
C LEU A 626 44.23 15.96 4.77
N ARG A 627 43.87 16.85 5.74
CA ARG A 627 44.23 16.67 7.14
C ARG A 627 43.72 15.33 7.67
N GLU A 628 42.46 15.00 7.43
CA GLU A 628 41.85 13.75 7.90
C GLU A 628 42.43 12.50 7.21
N THR A 629 42.82 12.63 5.93
CA THR A 629 43.44 11.50 5.21
C THR A 629 44.90 11.27 5.61
N HIS A 630 45.61 12.28 6.14
CA HIS A 630 47.01 12.16 6.63
C HIS A 630 47.11 11.59 8.05
N GLU A 631 46.15 11.90 8.95
CA GLU A 631 46.17 11.43 10.35
C GLU A 631 45.87 9.94 10.51
N SER A 632 45.51 9.23 9.44
CA SER A 632 45.19 7.79 9.46
C SER A 632 46.44 6.88 9.41
N THR A 633 47.64 7.36 9.55
CA THR A 633 48.91 6.61 9.31
C THR A 633 49.83 6.57 10.53
N GLU A 634 49.44 7.06 11.70
CA GLU A 634 50.04 6.81 13.00
C GLU A 634 49.07 5.90 13.83
#